data_e02749a6f1bad02733477c61cb78abc5
#
_entry.id   e02749a6f1bad02733477c61cb78abc5
#
_cell.length_a   1.000
_cell.length_b   1.000
_cell.length_c   1.000
_cell.angle_alpha   90.00
_cell.angle_beta   90.00
_cell.angle_gamma   90.00
#
_symmetry.space_group_name_H-M   'P 1'
#
loop_
_entity.id
_entity.type
_entity.pdbx_description
1 polymer ?
#
loop_
_entity_poly.entity_id
_entity_poly.type
_entity_poly.pdbx_seq_one_letter_code
_entity_poly.pdbx_strand_id
1 'polypeptide(L)'
;EDSRGSLSRAEDVARLEHRKARGRRPAAIAEDAIAYGEPVLSSSITTIERGGLWYRGQDAARLSDSAKLEDVARLLWDCGTQRFPPLATNVPAGEPLARVFAVIAARTATDRPMVGRTKKALYLEAAAVLDTLVDAIAGGPGEGPIHARLARAWGCEADGAEPIRRALVLLADHELNASTFAARVTASTGASLAACALAGLAAL
;
A
#
# COMPACT_ATOMS: atom_id res chain seq x y z
N GLU A 1 25.66 -28.98 25.18
CA GLU A 1 25.35 -27.55 24.86
C GLU A 1 24.93 -27.49 23.42
N ASP A 2 23.75 -26.95 23.16
CA ASP A 2 23.12 -26.65 21.87
C ASP A 2 22.27 -27.72 21.15
N SER A 3 21.57 -28.55 21.83
CA SER A 3 20.56 -29.40 21.20
C SER A 3 19.17 -28.74 21.05
N ARG A 4 18.91 -27.59 21.68
CA ARG A 4 17.61 -26.89 21.60
C ARG A 4 17.42 -26.00 20.35
N GLY A 5 18.49 -25.50 19.78
CA GLY A 5 18.42 -24.67 18.56
C GLY A 5 18.14 -25.43 17.27
N SER A 6 18.47 -26.73 17.22
CA SER A 6 18.29 -27.61 16.07
C SER A 6 16.83 -28.11 15.94
N LEU A 7 16.17 -28.40 17.07
CA LEU A 7 14.77 -28.87 17.09
C LEU A 7 13.79 -27.77 16.66
N SER A 8 14.00 -26.52 17.09
CA SER A 8 13.17 -25.41 16.65
C SER A 8 13.24 -25.15 15.13
N ARG A 9 14.41 -25.34 14.52
CA ARG A 9 14.57 -25.20 13.06
C ARG A 9 13.85 -26.29 12.26
N ALA A 10 13.85 -27.50 12.71
CA ALA A 10 13.16 -28.63 12.04
C ALA A 10 11.63 -28.45 12.11
N GLU A 11 11.10 -28.00 13.25
CA GLU A 11 9.70 -27.72 13.44
C GLU A 11 9.25 -26.49 12.60
N ASP A 12 10.09 -25.48 12.49
CA ASP A 12 9.81 -24.30 11.66
C ASP A 12 9.80 -24.64 10.16
N VAL A 13 10.71 -25.50 9.71
CA VAL A 13 10.73 -26.02 8.33
C VAL A 13 9.50 -26.89 8.07
N ALA A 14 9.14 -27.78 8.98
CA ALA A 14 7.94 -28.62 8.86
C ALA A 14 6.65 -27.76 8.83
N ARG A 15 6.59 -26.66 9.61
CA ARG A 15 5.50 -25.68 9.54
C ARG A 15 5.42 -24.97 8.19
N LEU A 16 6.57 -24.58 7.63
CA LEU A 16 6.63 -23.94 6.32
C LEU A 16 6.22 -24.89 5.19
N GLU A 17 6.62 -26.16 5.26
CA GLU A 17 6.20 -27.21 4.33
C GLU A 17 4.70 -27.52 4.44
N HIS A 18 4.16 -27.56 5.65
CA HIS A 18 2.73 -27.75 5.90
C HIS A 18 1.89 -26.57 5.39
N ARG A 19 2.38 -25.33 5.49
CA ARG A 19 1.78 -24.14 4.87
C ARG A 19 1.77 -24.23 3.33
N LYS A 20 2.85 -24.73 2.73
CA LYS A 20 2.97 -24.93 1.28
C LYS A 20 2.02 -26.00 0.75
N ALA A 21 1.86 -27.10 1.50
CA ALA A 21 1.06 -28.26 1.10
C ALA A 21 -0.46 -28.02 1.17
N ARG A 22 -0.94 -27.11 2.03
CA ARG A 22 -2.38 -26.83 2.21
C ARG A 22 -3.03 -26.00 1.09
N GLY A 23 -2.29 -25.57 0.08
CA GLY A 23 -2.84 -24.81 -1.02
C GLY A 23 -3.65 -23.60 -0.53
N ARG A 24 -3.39 -22.42 -1.01
CA ARG A 24 -3.99 -21.14 -0.60
C ARG A 24 -5.53 -21.07 -0.82
N ARG A 25 -6.30 -21.87 -0.09
CA ARG A 25 -7.75 -21.68 -0.01
C ARG A 25 -8.01 -20.57 1.03
N PRO A 26 -8.77 -19.51 0.70
CA PRO A 26 -9.03 -18.40 1.63
C PRO A 26 -9.50 -18.84 3.02
N ALA A 27 -10.33 -19.90 3.09
CA ALA A 27 -10.80 -20.47 4.35
C ALA A 27 -9.68 -21.11 5.19
N ALA A 28 -8.76 -21.84 4.57
CA ALA A 28 -7.64 -22.47 5.30
C ALA A 28 -6.62 -21.42 5.78
N ILE A 29 -6.42 -20.35 5.01
CA ILE A 29 -5.58 -19.22 5.43
C ILE A 29 -6.25 -18.47 6.59
N ALA A 30 -7.57 -18.28 6.56
CA ALA A 30 -8.31 -17.63 7.63
C ALA A 30 -8.27 -18.46 8.94
N GLU A 31 -8.40 -19.78 8.86
CA GLU A 31 -8.28 -20.66 10.02
C GLU A 31 -6.87 -20.61 10.65
N ASP A 32 -5.82 -20.65 9.82
CA ASP A 32 -4.44 -20.53 10.28
C ASP A 32 -4.16 -19.13 10.88
N ALA A 33 -4.70 -18.07 10.28
CA ALA A 33 -4.56 -16.70 10.77
C ALA A 33 -5.24 -16.50 12.14
N ILE A 34 -6.44 -17.04 12.32
CA ILE A 34 -7.15 -17.00 13.60
C ILE A 34 -6.37 -17.76 14.67
N ALA A 35 -5.78 -18.91 14.32
CA ALA A 35 -5.00 -19.74 15.25
C ALA A 35 -3.70 -19.07 15.70
N TYR A 36 -3.08 -18.24 14.85
CA TYR A 36 -1.78 -17.61 15.12
C TYR A 36 -1.82 -16.06 15.18
N GLY A 37 -3.02 -15.46 15.12
CA GLY A 37 -3.19 -14.01 15.15
C GLY A 37 -2.76 -13.31 13.86
N GLU A 38 -2.60 -14.03 12.75
CA GLU A 38 -2.32 -13.42 11.45
C GLU A 38 -3.62 -12.89 10.83
N PRO A 39 -3.72 -11.59 10.53
CA PRO A 39 -4.94 -11.01 9.98
C PRO A 39 -5.14 -11.40 8.52
N VAL A 40 -6.32 -11.91 8.18
CA VAL A 40 -6.69 -12.29 6.80
C VAL A 40 -8.05 -11.70 6.45
N LEU A 41 -8.12 -10.99 5.33
CA LEU A 41 -9.36 -10.53 4.72
C LEU A 41 -9.36 -10.93 3.23
N SER A 42 -10.47 -11.48 2.73
CA SER A 42 -10.58 -11.78 1.31
C SER A 42 -10.50 -10.50 0.48
N SER A 43 -9.82 -10.58 -0.67
CA SER A 43 -9.69 -9.48 -1.61
C SER A 43 -9.96 -9.97 -3.04
N SER A 44 -10.59 -9.10 -3.84
CA SER A 44 -10.74 -9.28 -5.29
C SER A 44 -9.82 -8.35 -6.08
N ILE A 45 -8.92 -7.64 -5.40
CA ILE A 45 -8.09 -6.59 -5.99
C ILE A 45 -6.73 -7.15 -6.36
N THR A 46 -6.08 -7.82 -5.40
CA THR A 46 -4.74 -8.37 -5.57
C THR A 46 -4.73 -9.87 -5.28
N THR A 47 -3.98 -10.62 -6.05
CA THR A 47 -3.72 -12.03 -5.76
C THR A 47 -2.27 -12.38 -6.05
N ILE A 48 -1.76 -13.36 -5.28
CA ILE A 48 -0.45 -13.95 -5.54
C ILE A 48 -0.71 -15.41 -5.95
N GLU A 49 -0.51 -15.70 -7.22
CA GLU A 49 -0.76 -17.04 -7.78
C GLU A 49 0.45 -17.50 -8.60
N ARG A 50 0.85 -18.77 -8.43
CA ARG A 50 1.98 -19.39 -9.15
C ARG A 50 3.28 -18.57 -9.10
N GLY A 51 3.51 -17.87 -7.97
CA GLY A 51 4.69 -17.03 -7.78
C GLY A 51 4.62 -15.66 -8.46
N GLY A 52 3.51 -15.32 -9.11
CA GLY A 52 3.25 -14.02 -9.71
C GLY A 52 2.31 -13.17 -8.88
N LEU A 53 2.50 -11.85 -8.91
CA LEU A 53 1.63 -10.85 -8.31
C LEU A 53 0.69 -10.29 -9.38
N TRP A 54 -0.60 -10.24 -9.08
CA TRP A 54 -1.64 -9.83 -10.02
C TRP A 54 -2.52 -8.74 -9.42
N TYR A 55 -2.72 -7.66 -10.16
CA TYR A 55 -3.62 -6.56 -9.81
C TYR A 55 -4.87 -6.61 -10.68
N ARG A 56 -6.02 -6.95 -10.12
CA ARG A 56 -7.30 -7.13 -10.86
C ARG A 56 -7.12 -7.96 -12.14
N GLY A 57 -6.37 -9.05 -12.04
CA GLY A 57 -6.13 -9.97 -13.16
C GLY A 57 -5.04 -9.52 -14.14
N GLN A 58 -4.34 -8.42 -13.90
CA GLN A 58 -3.20 -7.97 -14.67
C GLN A 58 -1.90 -8.30 -13.95
N ASP A 59 -0.92 -8.83 -14.66
CA ASP A 59 0.40 -9.18 -14.14
C ASP A 59 1.16 -7.91 -13.73
N ALA A 60 1.48 -7.79 -12.44
CA ALA A 60 2.18 -6.62 -11.88
C ALA A 60 3.59 -6.45 -12.48
N ALA A 61 4.28 -7.53 -12.80
CA ALA A 61 5.60 -7.46 -13.44
C ALA A 61 5.50 -6.83 -14.83
N ARG A 62 4.51 -7.24 -15.64
CA ARG A 62 4.26 -6.63 -16.96
C ARG A 62 3.79 -5.17 -16.83
N LEU A 63 2.93 -4.87 -15.87
CA LEU A 63 2.55 -3.47 -15.60
C LEU A 63 3.77 -2.61 -15.28
N SER A 64 4.75 -3.17 -14.56
CA SER A 64 5.97 -2.44 -14.20
C SER A 64 6.85 -2.07 -15.38
N ASP A 65 6.63 -2.62 -16.57
CA ASP A 65 7.42 -2.28 -17.76
C ASP A 65 7.06 -0.88 -18.30
N SER A 66 5.84 -0.40 -18.12
CA SER A 66 5.42 0.88 -18.69
C SER A 66 4.46 1.70 -17.83
N ALA A 67 3.72 1.08 -16.91
CA ALA A 67 2.74 1.79 -16.08
C ALA A 67 3.43 2.68 -15.03
N LYS A 68 2.68 3.67 -14.54
CA LYS A 68 3.03 4.52 -13.41
C LYS A 68 2.19 4.14 -12.21
N LEU A 69 2.56 4.57 -11.01
CA LEU A 69 1.76 4.36 -9.80
C LEU A 69 0.32 4.88 -9.97
N GLU A 70 0.16 6.02 -10.64
CA GLU A 70 -1.15 6.61 -10.93
C GLU A 70 -2.03 5.71 -11.82
N ASP A 71 -1.43 4.96 -12.74
CA ASP A 71 -2.14 4.01 -13.60
C ASP A 71 -2.59 2.79 -12.80
N VAL A 72 -1.70 2.28 -11.93
CA VAL A 72 -2.00 1.18 -11.02
C VAL A 72 -3.06 1.59 -9.99
N ALA A 73 -2.97 2.81 -9.45
CA ALA A 73 -4.01 3.32 -8.55
C ALA A 73 -5.39 3.36 -9.24
N ARG A 74 -5.47 3.81 -10.50
CA ARG A 74 -6.71 3.76 -11.28
C ARG A 74 -7.24 2.34 -11.45
N LEU A 75 -6.34 1.39 -11.73
CA LEU A 75 -6.68 -0.02 -11.86
C LEU A 75 -7.21 -0.58 -10.54
N LEU A 76 -6.47 -0.40 -9.43
CA LEU A 76 -6.85 -0.92 -8.12
C LEU A 76 -8.16 -0.32 -7.61
N TRP A 77 -8.37 0.97 -7.80
CA TRP A 77 -9.60 1.67 -7.39
C TRP A 77 -10.78 1.46 -8.35
N ASP A 78 -10.55 0.91 -9.53
CA ASP A 78 -11.58 0.75 -10.58
C ASP A 78 -12.23 2.09 -10.95
N CYS A 79 -11.40 3.11 -11.17
CA CYS A 79 -11.85 4.48 -11.42
C CYS A 79 -11.44 5.07 -12.78
N GLY A 80 -10.87 4.25 -13.67
CA GLY A 80 -10.60 4.52 -15.08
C GLY A 80 -9.86 5.83 -15.40
N THR A 81 -10.57 6.96 -15.36
CA THR A 81 -10.06 8.26 -15.83
C THR A 81 -9.73 9.24 -14.69
N GLN A 82 -9.61 8.76 -13.44
CA GLN A 82 -9.30 9.65 -12.32
C GLN A 82 -7.98 10.39 -12.56
N ARG A 83 -8.03 11.70 -12.44
CA ARG A 83 -6.84 12.56 -12.48
C ARG A 83 -6.21 12.66 -11.11
N PHE A 84 -4.91 12.86 -11.09
CA PHE A 84 -4.10 13.14 -9.91
C PHE A 84 -3.58 14.58 -10.02
N PRO A 85 -4.42 15.59 -9.71
CA PRO A 85 -3.98 16.96 -9.74
C PRO A 85 -2.96 17.19 -8.63
N PRO A 86 -1.88 17.96 -8.89
CA PRO A 86 -0.96 18.34 -7.83
C PRO A 86 -1.70 19.18 -6.79
N LEU A 87 -1.44 18.91 -5.52
CA LEU A 87 -1.90 19.69 -4.40
C LEU A 87 -0.72 20.44 -3.78
N ALA A 88 -0.96 21.64 -3.31
CA ALA A 88 0.04 22.37 -2.53
C ALA A 88 -0.10 21.98 -1.07
N THR A 89 0.56 20.91 -0.66
CA THR A 89 0.59 20.49 0.75
C THR A 89 1.59 21.34 1.53
N ASN A 90 1.15 21.91 2.64
CA ASN A 90 2.08 22.53 3.59
C ASN A 90 2.81 21.42 4.35
N VAL A 91 4.06 21.15 3.96
CA VAL A 91 4.88 20.09 4.53
C VAL A 91 5.75 20.67 5.66
N PRO A 92 5.66 20.15 6.89
CA PRO A 92 6.50 20.59 7.99
C PRO A 92 7.97 20.19 7.76
N ALA A 93 8.88 20.87 8.42
CA ALA A 93 10.29 20.47 8.46
C ALA A 93 10.46 19.13 9.22
N GLY A 94 11.48 18.37 8.87
CA GLY A 94 11.82 17.11 9.53
C GLY A 94 12.13 15.97 8.57
N GLU A 95 12.38 14.81 9.14
CA GLU A 95 12.64 13.57 8.39
C GLU A 95 11.40 13.11 7.60
N PRO A 96 11.55 12.43 6.45
CA PRO A 96 10.46 12.04 5.59
C PRO A 96 9.32 11.31 6.31
N LEU A 97 9.63 10.33 7.15
CA LEU A 97 8.61 9.56 7.87
C LEU A 97 7.85 10.45 8.88
N ALA A 98 8.55 11.32 9.60
CA ALA A 98 7.91 12.26 10.54
C ALA A 98 6.97 13.23 9.79
N ARG A 99 7.40 13.74 8.63
CA ARG A 99 6.54 14.60 7.78
C ARG A 99 5.28 13.87 7.33
N VAL A 100 5.42 12.62 6.87
CA VAL A 100 4.29 11.79 6.44
C VAL A 100 3.27 11.62 7.56
N PHE A 101 3.70 11.24 8.78
CA PHE A 101 2.80 11.14 9.92
C PHE A 101 2.13 12.46 10.26
N ALA A 102 2.88 13.57 10.27
CA ALA A 102 2.34 14.89 10.61
C ALA A 102 1.25 15.34 9.62
N VAL A 103 1.49 15.23 8.30
CA VAL A 103 0.51 15.69 7.31
C VAL A 103 -0.72 14.80 7.27
N ILE A 104 -0.56 13.48 7.42
CA ILE A 104 -1.70 12.57 7.38
C ILE A 104 -2.54 12.66 8.64
N ALA A 105 -1.92 12.85 9.81
CA ALA A 105 -2.63 13.09 11.07
C ALA A 105 -3.45 14.40 11.00
N ALA A 106 -2.87 15.47 10.47
CA ALA A 106 -3.58 16.74 10.27
C ALA A 106 -4.80 16.56 9.35
N ARG A 107 -4.65 15.82 8.24
CA ARG A 107 -5.77 15.49 7.36
C ARG A 107 -6.83 14.65 8.05
N THR A 108 -6.44 13.69 8.89
CA THR A 108 -7.38 12.85 9.64
C THR A 108 -8.31 13.70 10.51
N ALA A 109 -7.82 14.82 11.03
CA ALA A 109 -8.63 15.73 11.84
C ALA A 109 -9.62 16.58 11.04
N THR A 110 -9.41 16.76 9.73
CA THR A 110 -10.19 17.66 8.87
C THR A 110 -10.99 16.96 7.78
N ASP A 111 -10.52 15.81 7.29
CA ASP A 111 -11.15 15.08 6.20
C ASP A 111 -12.47 14.41 6.67
N ARG A 112 -13.44 14.39 5.78
CA ARG A 112 -14.78 13.86 6.10
C ARG A 112 -14.78 12.32 6.11
N PRO A 113 -15.61 11.70 6.97
CA PRO A 113 -15.90 10.27 6.91
C PRO A 113 -16.36 9.82 5.52
N MET A 114 -16.14 8.56 5.17
CA MET A 114 -16.53 8.00 3.86
C MET A 114 -18.02 7.73 3.76
N VAL A 115 -18.72 7.58 4.86
CA VAL A 115 -20.15 7.23 4.91
C VAL A 115 -20.99 8.23 4.14
N GLY A 116 -21.87 7.73 3.26
CA GLY A 116 -22.78 8.54 2.46
C GLY A 116 -22.15 9.31 1.30
N ARG A 117 -20.86 9.13 1.05
CA ARG A 117 -20.16 9.81 -0.05
C ARG A 117 -20.21 9.01 -1.35
N THR A 118 -20.22 9.71 -2.47
CA THR A 118 -20.17 9.09 -3.79
C THR A 118 -18.77 8.51 -4.08
N LYS A 119 -18.70 7.44 -4.87
CA LYS A 119 -17.42 6.88 -5.34
C LYS A 119 -16.52 7.95 -5.99
N LYS A 120 -17.09 8.82 -6.81
CA LYS A 120 -16.35 9.91 -7.47
C LYS A 120 -15.68 10.85 -6.45
N ALA A 121 -16.39 11.23 -5.38
CA ALA A 121 -15.83 12.06 -4.32
C ALA A 121 -14.71 11.34 -3.55
N LEU A 122 -14.87 10.03 -3.31
CA LEU A 122 -13.84 9.22 -2.66
C LEU A 122 -12.60 9.05 -3.53
N TYR A 123 -12.74 8.89 -4.84
CA TYR A 123 -11.59 8.80 -5.75
C TYR A 123 -10.80 10.11 -5.81
N LEU A 124 -11.48 11.26 -5.81
CA LEU A 124 -10.82 12.57 -5.74
C LEU A 124 -10.02 12.72 -4.45
N GLU A 125 -10.61 12.32 -3.32
CA GLU A 125 -9.92 12.37 -2.03
C GLU A 125 -8.78 11.36 -1.94
N ALA A 126 -8.93 10.16 -2.48
CA ALA A 126 -7.84 9.17 -2.53
C ALA A 126 -6.64 9.70 -3.31
N ALA A 127 -6.89 10.34 -4.46
CA ALA A 127 -5.84 11.01 -5.23
C ALA A 127 -5.18 12.13 -4.43
N ALA A 128 -5.98 12.93 -3.70
CA ALA A 128 -5.47 14.01 -2.84
C ALA A 128 -4.66 13.48 -1.64
N VAL A 129 -5.09 12.40 -1.01
CA VAL A 129 -4.33 11.73 0.07
C VAL A 129 -2.99 11.21 -0.47
N LEU A 130 -3.00 10.53 -1.61
CA LEU A 130 -1.78 10.02 -2.24
C LEU A 130 -0.81 11.16 -2.58
N ASP A 131 -1.30 12.25 -3.15
CA ASP A 131 -0.48 13.42 -3.49
C ASP A 131 0.12 14.09 -2.23
N THR A 132 -0.68 14.21 -1.16
CA THR A 132 -0.21 14.70 0.15
C THR A 132 0.93 13.86 0.72
N LEU A 133 0.82 12.52 0.61
CA LEU A 133 1.88 11.61 1.06
C LEU A 133 3.17 11.79 0.23
N VAL A 134 3.02 11.94 -1.07
CA VAL A 134 4.16 12.18 -1.98
C VAL A 134 4.85 13.51 -1.67
N ASP A 135 4.10 14.58 -1.44
CA ASP A 135 4.64 15.88 -1.03
C ASP A 135 5.42 15.77 0.29
N ALA A 136 4.86 15.05 1.27
CA ALA A 136 5.53 14.84 2.55
C ALA A 136 6.84 14.06 2.40
N ILE A 137 6.89 13.04 1.56
CA ILE A 137 8.09 12.26 1.27
C ILE A 137 9.11 13.12 0.53
N ALA A 138 8.67 13.86 -0.48
CA ALA A 138 9.52 14.72 -1.31
C ALA A 138 10.03 15.98 -0.57
N GLY A 139 9.37 16.38 0.51
CA GLY A 139 9.70 17.60 1.26
C GLY A 139 9.00 18.86 0.76
N GLY A 140 8.03 18.72 -0.14
CA GLY A 140 7.24 19.82 -0.67
C GLY A 140 6.46 19.45 -1.94
N PRO A 141 5.58 20.33 -2.39
CA PRO A 141 4.78 20.13 -3.58
C PRO A 141 5.64 20.10 -4.85
N GLY A 142 5.17 19.34 -5.84
CA GLY A 142 5.87 19.24 -7.12
C GLY A 142 4.96 18.84 -8.27
N GLU A 143 5.41 19.09 -9.49
CA GLU A 143 4.68 18.77 -10.71
C GLU A 143 5.19 17.49 -11.38
N GLY A 144 4.33 16.87 -12.17
CA GLY A 144 4.62 15.68 -12.95
C GLY A 144 4.30 14.37 -12.23
N PRO A 145 4.66 13.23 -12.84
CA PRO A 145 4.39 11.91 -12.29
C PRO A 145 5.09 11.69 -10.95
N ILE A 146 4.48 10.90 -10.06
CA ILE A 146 4.96 10.65 -8.70
C ILE A 146 6.43 10.21 -8.67
N HIS A 147 6.79 9.23 -9.51
CA HIS A 147 8.17 8.73 -9.56
C HIS A 147 9.19 9.81 -9.95
N ALA A 148 8.83 10.71 -10.86
CA ALA A 148 9.72 11.79 -11.28
C ALA A 148 9.85 12.86 -10.19
N ARG A 149 8.79 13.12 -9.42
CA ARG A 149 8.82 14.02 -8.26
C ARG A 149 9.75 13.48 -7.17
N LEU A 150 9.64 12.20 -6.85
CA LEU A 150 10.50 11.53 -5.87
C LEU A 150 11.96 11.48 -6.34
N ALA A 151 12.21 11.15 -7.60
CA ALA A 151 13.56 11.15 -8.17
C ALA A 151 14.23 12.52 -8.03
N ARG A 152 13.53 13.60 -8.38
CA ARG A 152 14.05 14.97 -8.20
C ARG A 152 14.32 15.31 -6.72
N ALA A 153 13.39 14.96 -5.84
CA ALA A 153 13.52 15.24 -4.40
C ALA A 153 14.71 14.51 -3.77
N TRP A 154 15.04 13.32 -4.29
CA TRP A 154 16.17 12.52 -3.83
C TRP A 154 17.48 12.80 -4.57
N GLY A 155 17.48 13.76 -5.49
CA GLY A 155 18.67 14.12 -6.26
C GLY A 155 19.13 13.00 -7.20
N CYS A 156 18.23 12.13 -7.64
CA CYS A 156 18.57 11.07 -8.59
C CYS A 156 18.88 11.67 -9.98
N GLU A 157 19.89 11.13 -10.63
CA GLU A 157 20.19 11.44 -12.04
C GLU A 157 19.04 10.98 -12.97
N ALA A 158 19.12 11.34 -14.25
CA ALA A 158 18.05 11.10 -15.22
C ALA A 158 17.55 9.64 -15.24
N ASP A 159 18.46 8.67 -15.05
CA ASP A 159 18.14 7.24 -15.06
C ASP A 159 17.50 6.75 -13.75
N GLY A 160 17.58 7.51 -12.67
CA GLY A 160 17.08 7.11 -11.34
C GLY A 160 15.56 7.11 -11.23
N ALA A 161 14.84 7.82 -12.10
CA ALA A 161 13.39 7.87 -12.08
C ALA A 161 12.74 6.54 -12.50
N GLU A 162 13.37 5.79 -13.39
CA GLU A 162 12.81 4.53 -13.92
C GLU A 162 12.79 3.39 -12.89
N PRO A 163 13.85 3.10 -12.12
CA PRO A 163 13.78 2.15 -11.01
C PRO A 163 12.72 2.52 -9.97
N ILE A 164 12.59 3.82 -9.63
CA ILE A 164 11.56 4.30 -8.70
C ILE A 164 10.16 4.03 -9.27
N ARG A 165 9.93 4.32 -10.54
CA ARG A 165 8.65 4.03 -11.22
C ARG A 165 8.29 2.55 -11.12
N ARG A 166 9.21 1.65 -11.46
CA ARG A 166 9.01 0.21 -11.39
C ARG A 166 8.75 -0.27 -9.96
N ALA A 167 9.54 0.21 -9.01
CA ALA A 167 9.36 -0.14 -7.59
C ALA A 167 7.97 0.27 -7.09
N LEU A 168 7.51 1.48 -7.38
CA LEU A 168 6.19 1.97 -6.99
C LEU A 168 5.05 1.12 -7.59
N VAL A 169 5.19 0.65 -8.82
CA VAL A 169 4.21 -0.24 -9.45
C VAL A 169 4.18 -1.60 -8.77
N LEU A 170 5.35 -2.21 -8.54
CA LEU A 170 5.46 -3.54 -7.93
C LEU A 170 5.07 -3.58 -6.45
N LEU A 171 5.19 -2.45 -5.76
CA LEU A 171 4.86 -2.31 -4.33
C LEU A 171 3.50 -1.65 -4.08
N ALA A 172 2.70 -1.43 -5.12
CA ALA A 172 1.43 -0.72 -4.99
C ALA A 172 0.42 -1.43 -4.09
N ASP A 173 0.42 -2.76 -4.08
CA ASP A 173 -0.33 -3.57 -3.12
C ASP A 173 0.30 -4.96 -3.00
N HIS A 174 0.35 -5.48 -1.78
CA HIS A 174 0.95 -6.79 -1.51
C HIS A 174 0.01 -7.77 -0.83
N GLU A 175 -1.24 -7.40 -0.59
CA GLU A 175 -2.22 -8.19 0.14
C GLU A 175 -1.63 -8.91 1.39
N LEU A 176 -2.41 -9.30 2.36
CA LEU A 176 -1.97 -10.10 3.53
C LEU A 176 -0.80 -9.47 4.32
N ASN A 177 -0.76 -8.15 4.46
CA ASN A 177 0.16 -7.46 5.35
C ASN A 177 -0.59 -6.68 6.44
N ALA A 178 0.09 -6.39 7.55
CA ALA A 178 -0.48 -5.71 8.70
C ALA A 178 -1.03 -4.32 8.33
N SER A 179 -0.33 -3.57 7.50
CA SER A 179 -0.73 -2.22 7.07
C SER A 179 -2.03 -2.23 6.27
N THR A 180 -2.14 -3.13 5.30
CA THR A 180 -3.38 -3.30 4.51
C THR A 180 -4.53 -3.72 5.40
N PHE A 181 -4.31 -4.65 6.34
CA PHE A 181 -5.33 -5.07 7.29
C PHE A 181 -5.81 -3.91 8.18
N ALA A 182 -4.90 -3.16 8.80
CA ALA A 182 -5.22 -2.01 9.64
C ALA A 182 -6.01 -0.94 8.86
N ALA A 183 -5.59 -0.61 7.65
CA ALA A 183 -6.28 0.33 6.78
C ALA A 183 -7.71 -0.15 6.43
N ARG A 184 -7.88 -1.44 6.09
CA ARG A 184 -9.19 -2.03 5.75
C ARG A 184 -10.14 -2.10 6.95
N VAL A 185 -9.64 -2.47 8.13
CA VAL A 185 -10.44 -2.45 9.37
C VAL A 185 -10.91 -1.03 9.67
N THR A 186 -10.02 -0.04 9.58
CA THR A 186 -10.38 1.36 9.77
C THR A 186 -11.40 1.81 8.71
N ALA A 187 -11.24 1.41 7.45
CA ALA A 187 -12.18 1.72 6.39
C ALA A 187 -13.58 1.12 6.64
N SER A 188 -13.68 -0.07 7.26
CA SER A 188 -14.95 -0.71 7.58
C SER A 188 -15.80 0.07 8.58
N THR A 189 -15.20 0.95 9.37
CA THR A 189 -15.91 1.86 10.28
C THR A 189 -16.49 3.10 9.57
N GLY A 190 -16.16 3.29 8.29
CA GLY A 190 -16.55 4.48 7.55
C GLY A 190 -15.69 5.72 7.82
N ALA A 191 -14.55 5.57 8.48
CA ALA A 191 -13.59 6.64 8.74
C ALA A 191 -13.11 7.33 7.46
N SER A 192 -12.43 8.48 7.56
CA SER A 192 -11.87 9.17 6.40
C SER A 192 -10.74 8.36 5.73
N LEU A 193 -10.48 8.60 4.45
CA LEU A 193 -9.37 7.95 3.74
C LEU A 193 -8.01 8.28 4.37
N ALA A 194 -7.85 9.50 4.90
CA ALA A 194 -6.65 9.88 5.65
C ALA A 194 -6.49 9.05 6.93
N ALA A 195 -7.59 8.77 7.66
CA ALA A 195 -7.55 7.91 8.84
C ALA A 195 -7.16 6.46 8.48
N CYS A 196 -7.67 5.95 7.36
CA CYS A 196 -7.28 4.62 6.86
C CYS A 196 -5.78 4.57 6.50
N ALA A 197 -5.26 5.60 5.83
CA ALA A 197 -3.85 5.72 5.50
C ALA A 197 -2.97 5.82 6.76
N LEU A 198 -3.40 6.61 7.76
CA LEU A 198 -2.70 6.72 9.04
C LEU A 198 -2.65 5.38 9.78
N ALA A 199 -3.75 4.64 9.83
CA ALA A 199 -3.79 3.32 10.44
C ALA A 199 -2.84 2.33 9.74
N GLY A 200 -2.80 2.36 8.40
CA GLY A 200 -1.85 1.57 7.61
C GLY A 200 -0.39 1.94 7.90
N LEU A 201 -0.07 3.23 7.98
CA LEU A 201 1.26 3.73 8.33
C LEU A 201 1.69 3.32 9.74
N ALA A 202 0.77 3.34 10.70
CA ALA A 202 1.07 2.98 12.09
C ALA A 202 1.32 1.46 12.27
N ALA A 203 0.95 0.65 11.30
CA ALA A 203 1.15 -0.80 11.29
C ALA A 203 2.34 -1.25 10.40
N LEU A 204 3.17 -0.31 9.93
CA LEU A 204 4.45 -0.60 9.26
C LEU A 204 5.53 -0.99 10.30
#